data_9381a8fe4e59c90834688370f6aa0542
#
_entry.id   9381a8fe4e59c90834688370f6aa0542
#
_cell.length_a   1.000
_cell.length_b   1.000
_cell.length_c   1.000
_cell.angle_alpha   90.00
_cell.angle_beta   90.00
_cell.angle_gamma   90.00
#
_symmetry.space_group_name_H-M   'P 1'
#
loop_
_entity.id
_entity.type
_entity.pdbx_description
1 polymer ?
#
loop_
_entity_poly.entity_id
_entity_poly.type
_entity_poly.pdbx_seq_one_letter_code
_entity_poly.pdbx_strand_id
1 'polypeptide(L)'
;MNLSKGIKITRALNAVAAGTTSQNGSILDMSGFDGVMFVAALGTLTATQVTSLKAQQGALVGGGDMADLAGSAVGPLADADSNKCLVLDVYRPQKRYVRPVVVRGTANAVIDGVIAIQYSARVKLTIHDAATIAASELHVSPEEGSA
;
A
#
# COMPACT_ATOMS: atom_id res chain seq x y z
N MET A 1 11.14 -2.90 -20.60
CA MET A 1 10.86 -1.62 -19.91
C MET A 1 11.32 -1.73 -18.48
N ASN A 2 11.94 -0.69 -17.95
CA ASN A 2 12.38 -0.65 -16.56
C ASN A 2 11.20 -0.53 -15.61
N LEU A 3 11.27 -1.20 -14.47
CA LEU A 3 10.17 -1.26 -13.51
C LEU A 3 9.68 0.15 -13.10
N SER A 4 10.61 1.05 -12.76
CA SER A 4 10.30 2.43 -12.34
C SER A 4 9.55 3.27 -13.40
N LYS A 5 9.56 2.86 -14.67
CA LYS A 5 8.84 3.52 -15.76
C LYS A 5 7.55 2.80 -16.17
N GLY A 6 7.29 1.63 -15.60
CA GLY A 6 6.10 0.83 -15.88
C GLY A 6 5.08 0.78 -14.75
N ILE A 7 5.42 1.33 -13.58
CA ILE A 7 4.58 1.36 -12.38
C ILE A 7 4.42 2.78 -11.85
N LYS A 8 3.36 3.01 -11.08
CA LYS A 8 3.20 4.22 -10.27
C LYS A 8 3.29 3.86 -8.80
N ILE A 9 4.20 4.51 -8.09
CA ILE A 9 4.39 4.35 -6.66
C ILE A 9 3.73 5.52 -5.93
N THR A 10 2.99 5.20 -4.87
CA THR A 10 2.35 6.16 -3.97
C THR A 10 2.56 5.70 -2.53
N ARG A 11 2.91 6.61 -1.62
CA ARG A 11 2.85 6.32 -0.19
C ARG A 11 1.40 6.45 0.27
N ALA A 12 0.71 5.32 0.40
CA ALA A 12 -0.72 5.28 0.68
C ALA A 12 -1.07 5.53 2.15
N LEU A 13 -0.14 5.29 3.07
CA LEU A 13 -0.31 5.57 4.50
C LEU A 13 1.04 5.96 5.10
N ASN A 14 1.05 7.04 5.88
CA ASN A 14 2.22 7.45 6.64
C ASN A 14 2.40 6.56 7.88
N ALA A 15 3.57 6.67 8.53
CA ALA A 15 3.84 6.00 9.79
C ALA A 15 2.79 6.40 10.83
N VAL A 16 2.30 5.41 11.58
CA VAL A 16 1.32 5.58 12.65
C VAL A 16 1.87 4.96 13.92
N ALA A 17 1.88 5.72 14.98
CA ALA A 17 2.33 5.28 16.30
C ALA A 17 1.53 4.08 16.82
N ALA A 18 2.08 3.42 17.84
CA ALA A 18 1.43 2.30 18.50
C ALA A 18 -0.01 2.60 18.88
N GLY A 19 -0.90 1.72 18.55
CA GLY A 19 -2.33 1.87 18.82
C GLY A 19 -3.15 0.68 18.34
N THR A 20 -4.44 0.74 18.62
CA THR A 20 -5.41 -0.34 18.32
C THR A 20 -6.46 0.06 17.28
N THR A 21 -6.45 1.30 16.82
CA THR A 21 -7.42 1.81 15.85
C THR A 21 -7.01 1.46 14.42
N SER A 22 -7.93 0.95 13.62
CA SER A 22 -7.71 0.69 12.21
C SER A 22 -7.41 1.98 11.44
N GLN A 23 -6.54 1.90 10.46
CA GLN A 23 -6.07 3.04 9.67
C GLN A 23 -6.45 2.86 8.20
N ASN A 24 -7.13 3.84 7.66
CA ASN A 24 -7.46 3.90 6.24
C ASN A 24 -6.32 4.60 5.49
N GLY A 25 -5.81 3.96 4.45
CA GLY A 25 -4.88 4.59 3.53
C GLY A 25 -5.55 5.53 2.53
N SER A 26 -4.74 6.22 1.76
CA SER A 26 -5.19 7.11 0.69
C SER A 26 -5.99 6.36 -0.37
N ILE A 27 -6.97 7.04 -0.94
CA ILE A 27 -7.77 6.54 -2.06
C ILE A 27 -6.94 6.68 -3.34
N LEU A 28 -6.78 5.57 -4.06
CA LEU A 28 -6.06 5.51 -5.31
C LEU A 28 -7.04 5.45 -6.48
N ASP A 29 -6.79 6.26 -7.50
CA ASP A 29 -7.49 6.18 -8.78
C ASP A 29 -6.84 5.09 -9.64
N MET A 30 -7.59 4.02 -9.91
CA MET A 30 -7.14 2.90 -10.73
C MET A 30 -7.33 3.14 -12.24
N SER A 31 -7.79 4.32 -12.62
CA SER A 31 -7.91 4.70 -14.03
C SER A 31 -6.55 4.59 -14.73
N GLY A 32 -6.47 3.73 -15.73
CA GLY A 32 -5.23 3.51 -16.48
C GLY A 32 -4.29 2.44 -15.91
N PHE A 33 -4.66 1.76 -14.83
CA PHE A 33 -3.92 0.65 -14.25
C PHE A 33 -4.81 -0.58 -14.09
N ASP A 34 -4.24 -1.77 -14.26
CA ASP A 34 -4.99 -3.01 -14.11
C ASP A 34 -4.86 -3.63 -12.72
N GLY A 35 -3.87 -3.24 -11.95
CA GLY A 35 -3.70 -3.76 -10.59
C GLY A 35 -2.95 -2.81 -9.67
N VAL A 36 -3.05 -3.08 -8.38
CA VAL A 36 -2.32 -2.40 -7.32
C VAL A 36 -1.88 -3.39 -6.26
N MET A 37 -0.60 -3.35 -5.93
CA MET A 37 -0.04 -4.10 -4.82
C MET A 37 0.21 -3.15 -3.66
N PHE A 38 -0.35 -3.49 -2.50
CA PHE A 38 -0.10 -2.79 -1.25
C PHE A 38 0.95 -3.53 -0.43
N VAL A 39 1.96 -2.81 0.01
CA VAL A 39 3.00 -3.31 0.92
C VAL A 39 2.87 -2.53 2.22
N ALA A 40 2.35 -3.16 3.26
CA ALA A 40 2.25 -2.58 4.60
C ALA A 40 3.47 -3.02 5.42
N ALA A 41 4.32 -2.07 5.75
CA ALA A 41 5.44 -2.28 6.66
C ALA A 41 4.96 -2.04 8.10
N LEU A 42 5.11 -3.05 8.95
CA LEU A 42 4.76 -3.00 10.37
C LEU A 42 6.03 -2.87 11.21
N GLY A 43 5.90 -2.14 12.30
CA GLY A 43 6.95 -2.04 13.31
C GLY A 43 6.72 -3.03 14.45
N THR A 44 6.87 -2.57 15.69
CA THR A 44 6.69 -3.39 16.88
C THR A 44 5.22 -3.79 17.06
N LEU A 45 5.00 -5.07 17.30
CA LEU A 45 3.71 -5.65 17.65
C LEU A 45 3.70 -6.03 19.13
N THR A 46 2.65 -5.64 19.85
CA THR A 46 2.43 -6.04 21.23
C THR A 46 1.69 -7.39 21.28
N ALA A 47 2.07 -8.27 22.19
CA ALA A 47 1.42 -9.58 22.34
C ALA A 47 -0.09 -9.46 22.43
N THR A 48 -0.80 -10.42 21.82
CA THR A 48 -2.26 -10.49 21.68
C THR A 48 -2.85 -9.47 20.68
N GLN A 49 -2.04 -8.78 19.91
CA GLN A 49 -2.51 -7.90 18.85
C GLN A 49 -3.25 -8.69 17.76
N VAL A 50 -4.14 -7.99 17.06
CA VAL A 50 -4.79 -8.49 15.84
C VAL A 50 -4.57 -7.46 14.75
N THR A 51 -3.61 -7.72 13.86
CA THR A 51 -3.25 -6.79 12.79
C THR A 51 -3.31 -7.50 11.44
N SER A 52 -4.04 -6.91 10.52
CA SER A 52 -4.19 -7.42 9.16
C SER A 52 -4.24 -6.27 8.14
N LEU A 53 -4.06 -6.61 6.88
CA LEU A 53 -4.21 -5.69 5.76
C LEU A 53 -5.39 -6.16 4.90
N LYS A 54 -6.28 -5.24 4.56
CA LYS A 54 -7.37 -5.48 3.61
C LYS A 54 -7.47 -4.33 2.60
N ALA A 55 -8.23 -4.53 1.54
CA ALA A 55 -8.55 -3.50 0.57
C ALA A 55 -10.04 -3.17 0.55
N GLN A 56 -10.35 -1.93 0.23
CA GLN A 56 -11.70 -1.44 -0.05
C GLN A 56 -11.74 -0.82 -1.44
N GLN A 57 -12.90 -0.88 -2.08
CA GLN A 57 -13.15 -0.22 -3.36
C GLN A 57 -14.43 0.59 -3.34
N GLY A 58 -14.49 1.63 -4.17
CA GLY A 58 -15.63 2.50 -4.32
C GLY A 58 -15.67 3.17 -5.70
N ALA A 59 -16.82 3.67 -6.08
CA ALA A 59 -17.03 4.44 -7.33
C ALA A 59 -16.83 5.94 -7.12
N LEU A 60 -16.95 6.42 -5.89
CA LEU A 60 -16.86 7.85 -5.56
C LEU A 60 -15.44 8.25 -5.17
N VAL A 61 -14.94 9.34 -5.76
CA VAL A 61 -13.61 9.87 -5.49
C VAL A 61 -13.37 10.23 -4.01
N GLY A 62 -14.42 10.67 -3.32
CA GLY A 62 -14.38 10.99 -1.89
C GLY A 62 -14.46 9.79 -0.95
N GLY A 63 -14.63 8.58 -1.49
CA GLY A 63 -14.66 7.35 -0.70
C GLY A 63 -15.91 7.13 0.13
N GLY A 64 -17.00 7.85 -0.13
CA GLY A 64 -18.25 7.72 0.62
C GLY A 64 -18.95 6.36 0.45
N ASP A 65 -18.58 5.60 -0.59
CA ASP A 65 -19.12 4.28 -0.92
C ASP A 65 -18.09 3.16 -0.81
N MET A 66 -16.97 3.39 -0.09
CA MET A 66 -15.93 2.38 0.10
C MET A 66 -16.47 1.17 0.86
N ALA A 67 -16.32 -0.01 0.25
CA ALA A 67 -16.70 -1.29 0.83
C ALA A 67 -15.55 -2.29 0.73
N ASP A 68 -15.50 -3.21 1.66
CA ASP A 68 -14.47 -4.26 1.71
C ASP A 68 -14.53 -5.16 0.47
N LEU A 69 -13.38 -5.45 -0.08
CA LEU A 69 -13.21 -6.52 -1.06
C LEU A 69 -13.31 -7.86 -0.33
N ALA A 70 -14.30 -8.67 -0.69
CA ALA A 70 -14.53 -9.96 -0.07
C ALA A 70 -13.28 -10.84 -0.14
N GLY A 71 -12.85 -11.36 1.01
CA GLY A 71 -11.69 -12.26 1.08
C GLY A 71 -10.33 -11.58 0.88
N SER A 72 -10.26 -10.25 0.85
CA SER A 72 -9.00 -9.54 0.64
C SER A 72 -8.10 -9.45 1.87
N ALA A 73 -8.56 -9.86 3.05
CA ALA A 73 -7.78 -9.73 4.27
C ALA A 73 -6.57 -10.66 4.27
N VAL A 74 -5.38 -10.09 4.50
CA VAL A 74 -4.12 -10.79 4.70
C VAL A 74 -3.71 -10.64 6.17
N GLY A 75 -3.47 -11.74 6.85
CA GLY A 75 -3.23 -11.82 8.29
C GLY A 75 -4.32 -12.59 9.01
N PRO A 76 -4.45 -12.47 10.34
CA PRO A 76 -3.68 -11.57 11.20
C PRO A 76 -2.23 -12.01 11.36
N LEU A 77 -1.37 -11.03 11.68
CA LEU A 77 0.03 -11.30 12.04
C LEU A 77 0.12 -12.03 13.38
N ALA A 78 1.11 -12.90 13.52
CA ALA A 78 1.47 -13.47 14.82
C ALA A 78 2.25 -12.43 15.66
N ASP A 79 2.24 -12.59 16.99
CA ASP A 79 2.94 -11.68 17.91
C ASP A 79 4.47 -11.59 17.63
N ALA A 80 5.05 -12.66 17.07
CA ALA A 80 6.47 -12.73 16.69
C ALA A 80 6.79 -12.08 15.34
N ASP A 81 5.81 -11.50 14.64
CA ASP A 81 5.99 -10.94 13.30
C ASP A 81 6.31 -9.44 13.31
N SER A 82 6.82 -8.90 14.43
CA SER A 82 7.32 -7.52 14.49
C SER A 82 8.32 -7.24 13.37
N ASN A 83 8.27 -6.03 12.79
CA ASN A 83 9.14 -5.57 11.72
C ASN A 83 9.03 -6.38 10.41
N LYS A 84 7.91 -7.05 10.19
CA LYS A 84 7.59 -7.73 8.92
C LYS A 84 6.59 -6.92 8.08
N CYS A 85 6.41 -7.33 6.84
CA CYS A 85 5.48 -6.71 5.91
C CYS A 85 4.29 -7.65 5.62
N LEU A 86 3.14 -7.03 5.39
CA LEU A 86 1.99 -7.67 4.73
C LEU A 86 1.91 -7.19 3.29
N VAL A 87 1.69 -8.10 2.38
CA VAL A 87 1.55 -7.80 0.94
C VAL A 87 0.17 -8.25 0.48
N LEU A 88 -0.55 -7.33 -0.13
CA LEU A 88 -1.87 -7.57 -0.72
C LEU A 88 -1.87 -7.08 -2.16
N ASP A 89 -2.09 -7.99 -3.10
CA ASP A 89 -2.21 -7.67 -4.53
C ASP A 89 -3.68 -7.71 -4.95
N VAL A 90 -4.17 -6.62 -5.53
CA VAL A 90 -5.54 -6.49 -6.05
C VAL A 90 -5.45 -6.31 -7.56
N TYR A 91 -5.80 -7.36 -8.30
CA TYR A 91 -5.82 -7.35 -9.75
C TYR A 91 -7.24 -7.13 -10.27
N ARG A 92 -7.38 -6.19 -11.20
CA ARG A 92 -8.65 -5.80 -11.85
C ARG A 92 -9.77 -5.47 -10.85
N PRO A 93 -9.58 -4.47 -9.97
CA PRO A 93 -10.66 -4.02 -9.10
C PRO A 93 -11.89 -3.63 -9.94
N GLN A 94 -13.08 -3.98 -9.46
CA GLN A 94 -14.32 -3.74 -10.21
C GLN A 94 -14.77 -2.29 -10.18
N LYS A 95 -14.27 -1.51 -9.22
CA LYS A 95 -14.56 -0.09 -9.10
C LYS A 95 -13.29 0.74 -9.26
N ARG A 96 -13.47 2.01 -9.62
CA ARG A 96 -12.38 2.91 -10.01
C ARG A 96 -11.43 3.24 -8.87
N TYR A 97 -11.93 3.36 -7.65
CA TYR A 97 -11.14 3.81 -6.52
C TYR A 97 -10.89 2.67 -5.54
N VAL A 98 -9.64 2.52 -5.10
CA VAL A 98 -9.21 1.47 -4.17
C VAL A 98 -8.38 2.10 -3.06
N ARG A 99 -8.50 1.63 -1.82
CA ARG A 99 -7.64 2.01 -0.71
C ARG A 99 -7.23 0.80 0.14
N PRO A 100 -6.03 0.83 0.73
CA PRO A 100 -5.67 -0.14 1.74
C PRO A 100 -6.26 0.26 3.10
N VAL A 101 -6.53 -0.73 3.93
CA VAL A 101 -6.91 -0.54 5.32
C VAL A 101 -6.05 -1.46 6.19
N VAL A 102 -5.28 -0.88 7.09
CA VAL A 102 -4.58 -1.65 8.12
C VAL A 102 -5.50 -1.79 9.32
N VAL A 103 -5.99 -2.99 9.53
CA VAL A 103 -6.85 -3.32 10.66
C VAL A 103 -5.98 -3.57 11.88
N ARG A 104 -6.26 -2.90 12.99
CA ARG A 104 -5.61 -3.12 14.27
C ARG A 104 -6.67 -3.37 15.34
N GLY A 105 -6.30 -4.08 16.39
CA GLY A 105 -7.21 -4.33 17.49
C GLY A 105 -6.54 -5.11 18.64
N THR A 106 -7.23 -5.20 19.76
CA THR A 106 -6.88 -5.92 20.98
C THR A 106 -5.63 -5.35 21.67
N ALA A 107 -4.46 -5.34 21.03
CA ALA A 107 -3.22 -4.77 21.55
C ALA A 107 -2.55 -3.88 20.51
N ASN A 108 -1.56 -3.11 20.95
CA ASN A 108 -0.92 -2.10 20.12
C ASN A 108 -0.09 -2.70 18.98
N ALA A 109 -0.19 -2.09 17.82
CA ALA A 109 0.66 -2.34 16.67
C ALA A 109 1.17 -1.01 16.09
N VAL A 110 2.45 -0.96 15.73
CA VAL A 110 3.07 0.18 15.04
C VAL A 110 2.97 -0.07 13.55
N ILE A 111 2.58 0.97 12.79
CA ILE A 111 2.59 0.94 11.33
C ILE A 111 3.72 1.86 10.86
N ASP A 112 4.68 1.33 10.12
CA ASP A 112 5.76 2.14 9.53
C ASP A 112 5.30 2.84 8.25
N GLY A 113 4.31 2.32 7.59
CA GLY A 113 3.68 2.90 6.42
C GLY A 113 3.12 1.85 5.47
N VAL A 114 2.37 2.32 4.49
CA VAL A 114 1.88 1.49 3.38
C VAL A 114 2.29 2.11 2.06
N ILE A 115 2.95 1.34 1.23
CA ILE A 115 3.30 1.71 -0.14
C ILE A 115 2.32 1.03 -1.09
N ALA A 116 1.79 1.79 -2.02
CA ALA A 116 0.97 1.29 -3.12
C ALA A 116 1.77 1.32 -4.42
N ILE A 117 1.74 0.21 -5.14
CA ILE A 117 2.41 0.02 -6.42
C ILE A 117 1.33 -0.31 -7.44
N GLN A 118 0.91 0.69 -8.22
CA GLN A 118 -0.03 0.49 -9.33
C GLN A 118 0.76 -0.01 -10.55
N TYR A 119 0.29 -1.06 -11.19
CA TYR A 119 1.00 -1.75 -12.27
C TYR A 119 0.10 -2.04 -13.48
N SER A 120 0.69 -2.60 -14.52
CA SER A 120 0.03 -2.82 -15.82
C SER A 120 -0.57 -1.53 -16.37
N ALA A 121 0.21 -0.47 -16.39
CA ALA A 121 -0.21 0.81 -16.92
C ALA A 121 -0.56 0.70 -18.42
N ARG A 122 -1.72 1.23 -18.78
CA ARG A 122 -2.19 1.29 -20.18
C ARG A 122 -1.42 2.31 -21.00
N VAL A 123 -0.96 3.38 -20.35
CA VAL A 123 -0.09 4.39 -20.94
C VAL A 123 1.24 4.35 -20.21
N LYS A 124 2.32 4.19 -20.96
CA LYS A 124 3.69 4.18 -20.47
C LYS A 124 4.35 5.46 -21.03
N LEU A 125 5.21 6.12 -20.37
CA LEU A 125 5.93 6.02 -19.14
C LEU A 125 5.08 6.54 -17.97
N THR A 126 5.06 5.83 -16.87
CA THR A 126 4.34 6.26 -15.67
C THR A 126 5.12 7.32 -14.90
N ILE A 127 4.39 8.19 -14.24
CA ILE A 127 4.94 9.18 -13.31
C ILE A 127 4.49 8.80 -11.90
N HIS A 128 5.44 8.74 -10.98
CA HIS A 128 5.13 8.48 -9.57
C HIS A 128 4.34 9.64 -8.97
N ASP A 129 3.67 9.38 -7.86
CA ASP A 129 2.90 10.39 -7.15
C ASP A 129 3.84 11.45 -6.52
N ALA A 130 3.89 12.62 -7.14
CA ALA A 130 4.75 13.72 -6.71
C ALA A 130 4.42 14.25 -5.29
N ALA A 131 3.21 14.02 -4.79
CA ALA A 131 2.82 14.40 -3.44
C ALA A 131 3.48 13.53 -2.37
N THR A 132 3.87 12.29 -2.72
CA THR A 132 4.38 11.30 -1.76
C THR A 132 5.76 10.76 -2.11
N ILE A 133 6.24 10.94 -3.34
CA ILE A 133 7.56 10.51 -3.81
C ILE A 133 8.42 11.74 -4.09
N ALA A 134 9.40 11.96 -3.24
CA ALA A 134 10.26 13.14 -3.30
C ALA A 134 11.23 13.12 -4.47
N ALA A 135 11.77 11.96 -4.82
CA ALA A 135 12.72 11.78 -5.92
C ALA A 135 12.65 10.35 -6.47
N SER A 136 12.96 10.21 -7.75
CA SER A 136 13.07 8.91 -8.40
C SER A 136 14.06 9.02 -9.56
N GLU A 137 15.05 8.15 -9.58
CA GLU A 137 16.04 8.07 -10.63
C GLU A 137 16.18 6.64 -11.14
N LEU A 138 16.60 6.54 -12.39
CA LEU A 138 16.95 5.29 -13.06
C LEU A 138 18.41 5.34 -13.48
N HIS A 139 19.19 4.41 -13.02
CA HIS A 139 20.57 4.23 -13.45
C HIS A 139 20.74 2.97 -14.28
N VAL A 140 21.45 3.07 -15.38
CA VAL A 140 22.10 1.90 -15.98
C VAL A 140 23.34 1.67 -15.14
N SER A 141 23.53 0.45 -14.61
CA SER A 141 24.59 0.17 -13.63
C SER A 141 25.89 0.92 -13.97
N PRO A 142 26.25 1.98 -13.24
CA PRO A 142 27.49 2.70 -13.44
C PRO A 142 28.67 1.92 -12.89
N GLU A 143 29.90 2.38 -13.21
CA GLU A 143 31.10 1.88 -12.54
C GLU A 143 31.12 2.29 -11.06
N GLU A 144 31.86 1.59 -10.25
CA GLU A 144 32.05 1.91 -8.84
C GLU A 144 32.78 3.27 -8.71
N GLY A 145 32.29 4.12 -7.81
CA GLY A 145 32.80 5.46 -7.58
C GLY A 145 32.07 6.17 -6.45
N SER A 146 32.20 7.48 -6.40
CA SER A 146 31.44 8.30 -5.44
C SER A 146 30.01 8.45 -5.89
N ALA A 147 29.06 8.31 -4.94
CA ALA A 147 27.63 8.54 -5.15
C ALA A 147 27.26 10.01 -5.04
#